data_6c9a4100d465e6cdffc8fa32b31f2d6e
#
_entry.id   6c9a4100d465e6cdffc8fa32b31f2d6e
#
_cell.length_a   1.000
_cell.length_b   1.000
_cell.length_c   1.000
_cell.angle_alpha   90.00
_cell.angle_beta   90.00
_cell.angle_gamma   90.00
#
_symmetry.space_group_name_H-M   'P 1'
#
loop_
_entity.id
_entity.type
_entity.pdbx_description
1 polymer ?
#
loop_
_entity_poly.entity_id
_entity_poly.type
_entity_poly.pdbx_seq_one_letter_code
_entity_poly.pdbx_strand_id
1 'polypeptide(L)'
;MACAPAVPPCWTRRAKLKERKLFIWLWYVLATLAVAADQVVKLWVRRNMALGEARPFIPHFIELYHTVNTGGAFSLFNRYTWALTTISAILTVFLILALWKGWFVSNRFSQLCVTLVLAGAAGNLIDRAAFGKVTDMFNFTFMKFGVFNVADICVVSGVIGYAGYTIFTQFQEDHSHEADAERPQ
;
A
#
# COMPACT_ATOMS: atom_id res chain seq x y z
N MET A 1 -34.58 -26.31 -25.14
CA MET A 1 -34.09 -26.94 -23.90
C MET A 1 -32.70 -26.35 -23.62
N ALA A 2 -32.58 -25.41 -22.74
CA ALA A 2 -31.29 -24.85 -22.35
C ALA A 2 -30.66 -25.77 -21.29
N CYS A 3 -29.51 -26.38 -21.62
CA CYS A 3 -28.72 -27.16 -20.66
C CYS A 3 -28.24 -26.22 -19.53
N ALA A 4 -28.63 -26.51 -18.29
CA ALA A 4 -28.08 -25.84 -17.12
C ALA A 4 -26.54 -26.10 -17.09
N PRO A 5 -25.73 -25.06 -16.76
CA PRO A 5 -24.29 -25.24 -16.68
C PRO A 5 -23.94 -26.28 -15.62
N ALA A 6 -23.18 -27.29 -16.00
CA ALA A 6 -22.76 -28.37 -15.12
C ALA A 6 -21.98 -27.84 -13.93
N VAL A 7 -22.47 -28.13 -12.71
CA VAL A 7 -21.78 -27.76 -11.47
C VAL A 7 -20.41 -28.46 -11.45
N PRO A 8 -19.30 -27.71 -11.33
CA PRO A 8 -17.97 -28.31 -11.34
C PRO A 8 -17.79 -29.27 -10.15
N PRO A 9 -17.13 -30.44 -10.36
CA PRO A 9 -16.96 -31.46 -9.33
C PRO A 9 -16.20 -30.89 -8.09
N CYS A 10 -16.50 -31.43 -6.91
CA CYS A 10 -16.03 -30.89 -5.62
C CYS A 10 -14.49 -30.84 -5.48
N TRP A 11 -13.76 -31.71 -6.19
CA TRP A 11 -12.29 -31.69 -6.19
C TRP A 11 -11.72 -30.46 -6.93
N THR A 12 -12.37 -29.94 -7.97
CA THR A 12 -11.94 -28.71 -8.65
C THR A 12 -12.13 -27.49 -7.77
N ARG A 13 -13.18 -27.46 -6.93
CA ARG A 13 -13.38 -26.39 -5.93
C ARG A 13 -12.28 -26.42 -4.87
N ARG A 14 -11.89 -27.59 -4.38
CA ARG A 14 -10.82 -27.72 -3.37
C ARG A 14 -9.46 -27.31 -3.94
N ALA A 15 -9.14 -27.65 -5.18
CA ALA A 15 -7.92 -27.24 -5.83
C ALA A 15 -7.86 -25.71 -5.98
N LYS A 16 -8.91 -25.05 -6.50
CA LYS A 16 -9.00 -23.58 -6.61
C LYS A 16 -8.90 -22.86 -5.25
N LEU A 17 -9.49 -23.43 -4.20
CA LEU A 17 -9.39 -22.87 -2.85
C LEU A 17 -7.97 -23.00 -2.27
N LYS A 18 -7.26 -24.08 -2.56
CA LYS A 18 -5.87 -24.29 -2.13
C LYS A 18 -4.92 -23.34 -2.84
N GLU A 19 -5.06 -23.18 -4.16
CA GLU A 19 -4.28 -22.21 -4.93
C GLU A 19 -4.54 -20.78 -4.46
N ARG A 20 -5.80 -20.40 -4.25
CA ARG A 20 -6.15 -19.07 -3.72
C ARG A 20 -5.52 -18.80 -2.36
N LYS A 21 -5.53 -19.79 -1.46
CA LYS A 21 -4.89 -19.64 -0.12
C LYS A 21 -3.38 -19.47 -0.23
N LEU A 22 -2.70 -20.27 -1.07
CA LEU A 22 -1.26 -20.16 -1.27
C LEU A 22 -0.89 -18.78 -1.83
N PHE A 23 -1.67 -18.26 -2.77
CA PHE A 23 -1.48 -16.93 -3.33
C PHE A 23 -1.67 -15.82 -2.30
N ILE A 24 -2.65 -15.93 -1.40
CA ILE A 24 -2.87 -14.93 -0.34
C ILE A 24 -1.65 -14.86 0.60
N TRP A 25 -1.07 -16.00 0.97
CA TRP A 25 0.12 -16.02 1.82
C TRP A 25 1.31 -15.30 1.18
N LEU A 26 1.47 -15.41 -0.13
CA LEU A 26 2.53 -14.71 -0.85
C LEU A 26 2.42 -13.17 -0.67
N TRP A 27 1.21 -12.63 -0.72
CA TRP A 27 0.96 -11.20 -0.52
C TRP A 27 1.27 -10.74 0.91
N TYR A 28 0.94 -11.56 1.91
CA TYR A 28 1.32 -11.25 3.29
C TYR A 28 2.83 -11.33 3.51
N VAL A 29 3.51 -12.29 2.91
CA VAL A 29 4.98 -12.36 2.93
C VAL A 29 5.57 -11.10 2.29
N LEU A 30 5.07 -10.69 1.13
CA LEU A 30 5.53 -9.47 0.46
C LEU A 30 5.28 -8.21 1.32
N ALA A 31 4.10 -8.08 1.93
CA ALA A 31 3.80 -7.00 2.86
C ALA A 31 4.79 -6.99 4.04
N THR A 32 5.04 -8.16 4.64
CA THR A 32 5.99 -8.29 5.76
C THR A 32 7.41 -7.89 5.37
N LEU A 33 7.86 -8.30 4.18
CA LEU A 33 9.17 -7.91 3.67
C LEU A 33 9.27 -6.39 3.43
N ALA A 34 8.22 -5.78 2.89
CA ALA A 34 8.19 -4.33 2.69
C ALA A 34 8.19 -3.57 4.03
N VAL A 35 7.42 -4.03 5.02
CA VAL A 35 7.45 -3.49 6.40
C VAL A 35 8.85 -3.65 7.00
N ALA A 36 9.47 -4.83 6.85
CA ALA A 36 10.80 -5.07 7.37
C ALA A 36 11.84 -4.13 6.74
N ALA A 37 11.77 -3.91 5.42
CA ALA A 37 12.62 -2.97 4.72
C ALA A 37 12.45 -1.53 5.24
N ASP A 38 11.20 -1.07 5.43
CA ASP A 38 10.91 0.24 6.03
C ASP A 38 11.51 0.36 7.43
N GLN A 39 11.30 -0.62 8.30
CA GLN A 39 11.78 -0.60 9.68
C GLN A 39 13.32 -0.68 9.76
N VAL A 40 13.96 -1.45 8.87
CA VAL A 40 15.44 -1.51 8.79
C VAL A 40 16.02 -0.15 8.41
N VAL A 41 15.46 0.51 7.39
CA VAL A 41 15.91 1.85 6.99
C VAL A 41 15.67 2.87 8.11
N LYS A 42 14.51 2.88 8.73
CA LYS A 42 14.19 3.75 9.86
C LYS A 42 15.13 3.51 11.06
N LEU A 43 15.41 2.24 11.36
CA LEU A 43 16.35 1.89 12.43
C LEU A 43 17.77 2.36 12.12
N TRP A 44 18.22 2.19 10.87
CA TRP A 44 19.52 2.67 10.43
C TRP A 44 19.63 4.20 10.57
N VAL A 45 18.62 4.95 10.12
CA VAL A 45 18.57 6.42 10.26
C VAL A 45 18.64 6.82 11.73
N ARG A 46 17.79 6.24 12.58
CA ARG A 46 17.77 6.53 14.03
C ARG A 46 19.12 6.25 14.74
N ARG A 47 19.88 5.27 14.26
CA ARG A 47 21.17 4.88 14.87
C ARG A 47 22.36 5.68 14.36
N ASN A 48 22.33 6.13 13.12
CA ASN A 48 23.50 6.67 12.43
C ASN A 48 23.40 8.16 12.09
N MET A 49 22.25 8.80 12.33
CA MET A 49 22.03 10.21 12.03
C MET A 49 21.43 10.91 13.24
N ALA A 50 21.97 12.06 13.60
CA ALA A 50 21.36 12.93 14.61
C ALA A 50 20.03 13.51 14.09
N LEU A 51 19.12 13.84 14.99
CA LEU A 51 17.86 14.51 14.60
C LEU A 51 18.18 15.89 13.99
N GLY A 52 17.63 16.15 12.80
CA GLY A 52 17.91 17.36 12.02
C GLY A 52 19.18 17.26 11.14
N GLU A 53 19.88 16.13 11.18
CA GLU A 53 21.06 15.93 10.32
C GLU A 53 20.63 15.63 8.88
N ALA A 54 21.32 16.29 7.92
CA ALA A 54 21.18 16.06 6.49
C ALA A 54 22.45 15.45 5.90
N ARG A 55 22.28 14.46 5.03
CA ARG A 55 23.35 13.84 4.25
C ARG A 55 22.94 13.69 2.78
N PRO A 56 23.78 14.07 1.81
CA PRO A 56 23.45 13.87 0.40
C PRO A 56 23.29 12.37 0.10
N PHE A 57 22.21 12.01 -0.63
CA PHE A 57 21.93 10.65 -1.05
C PHE A 57 21.98 10.53 -2.59
N ILE A 58 21.17 11.32 -3.29
CA ILE A 58 21.27 11.48 -4.75
C ILE A 58 21.54 12.97 -4.99
N PRO A 59 22.74 13.32 -5.50
CA PRO A 59 23.11 14.72 -5.68
C PRO A 59 22.04 15.53 -6.44
N HIS A 60 21.71 16.71 -5.93
CA HIS A 60 20.72 17.65 -6.49
C HIS A 60 19.27 17.12 -6.59
N PHE A 61 18.99 15.92 -6.07
CA PHE A 61 17.65 15.32 -6.17
C PHE A 61 17.07 14.93 -4.81
N ILE A 62 17.76 14.07 -4.04
CA ILE A 62 17.31 13.60 -2.72
C ILE A 62 18.47 13.64 -1.73
N GLU A 63 18.18 14.15 -0.53
CA GLU A 63 19.03 14.01 0.66
C GLU A 63 18.35 13.13 1.70
N LEU A 64 19.14 12.50 2.56
CA LEU A 64 18.66 11.90 3.80
C LEU A 64 18.61 12.99 4.85
N TYR A 65 17.43 13.28 5.36
CA TYR A 65 17.21 14.26 6.42
C TYR A 65 16.45 13.61 7.57
N HIS A 66 17.15 13.33 8.68
CA HIS A 66 16.52 12.67 9.82
C HIS A 66 15.55 13.62 10.53
N THR A 67 14.27 13.36 10.40
CA THR A 67 13.22 14.08 11.11
C THR A 67 12.18 13.14 11.70
N VAL A 68 11.33 13.67 12.56
CA VAL A 68 10.22 12.92 13.17
C VAL A 68 8.90 13.63 12.92
N ASN A 69 7.89 12.87 12.57
CA ASN A 69 6.57 13.33 12.22
C ASN A 69 5.54 12.87 13.26
N THR A 70 4.95 13.81 13.97
CA THR A 70 3.90 13.54 14.97
C THR A 70 2.50 13.82 14.44
N GLY A 71 2.37 14.51 13.30
CA GLY A 71 1.12 15.07 12.79
C GLY A 71 0.61 14.49 11.47
N GLY A 72 1.21 13.41 10.94
CA GLY A 72 0.85 12.88 9.63
C GLY A 72 1.23 13.81 8.47
N ALA A 73 0.50 13.76 7.36
CA ALA A 73 0.77 14.59 6.19
C ALA A 73 0.79 16.08 6.55
N PHE A 74 1.91 16.75 6.25
CA PHE A 74 2.14 18.17 6.52
C PHE A 74 1.97 18.62 7.99
N SER A 75 2.13 17.70 8.95
CA SER A 75 2.00 17.99 10.40
C SER A 75 0.65 18.59 10.83
N LEU A 76 -0.40 18.35 10.07
CA LEU A 76 -1.74 18.92 10.31
C LEU A 76 -2.38 18.47 11.63
N PHE A 77 -1.93 17.34 12.19
CA PHE A 77 -2.52 16.72 13.38
C PHE A 77 -1.52 16.54 14.53
N ASN A 78 -0.55 17.46 14.69
CA ASN A 78 0.50 17.36 15.72
C ASN A 78 0.00 17.12 17.16
N ARG A 79 -1.23 17.52 17.49
CA ARG A 79 -1.85 17.29 18.81
C ARG A 79 -2.63 15.98 18.92
N TYR A 80 -2.83 15.26 17.81
CA TYR A 80 -3.74 14.12 17.74
C TYR A 80 -3.04 12.83 17.26
N THR A 81 -1.79 12.62 17.67
CA THR A 81 -1.01 11.42 17.28
C THR A 81 -1.76 10.13 17.62
N TRP A 82 -2.49 10.10 18.75
CA TRP A 82 -3.32 8.94 19.12
C TRP A 82 -4.44 8.68 18.11
N ALA A 83 -5.09 9.73 17.58
CA ALA A 83 -6.13 9.57 16.56
C ALA A 83 -5.56 9.01 15.26
N LEU A 84 -4.40 9.51 14.83
CA LEU A 84 -3.68 8.97 13.67
C LEU A 84 -3.26 7.51 13.87
N THR A 85 -2.81 7.16 15.07
CA THR A 85 -2.48 5.76 15.42
C THR A 85 -3.71 4.87 15.33
N THR A 86 -4.84 5.31 15.87
CA THR A 86 -6.11 4.56 15.83
C THR A 86 -6.61 4.40 14.39
N ILE A 87 -6.60 5.47 13.59
CA ILE A 87 -6.99 5.41 12.18
C ILE A 87 -6.08 4.47 11.39
N SER A 88 -4.76 4.55 11.60
CA SER A 88 -3.80 3.65 10.95
C SER A 88 -4.02 2.19 11.36
N ALA A 89 -4.35 1.92 12.63
CA ALA A 89 -4.66 0.58 13.10
C ALA A 89 -5.93 0.03 12.46
N ILE A 90 -7.01 0.81 12.43
CA ILE A 90 -8.27 0.43 11.78
C ILE A 90 -8.04 0.14 10.30
N LEU A 91 -7.32 1.03 9.59
CA LEU A 91 -7.00 0.85 8.18
C LEU A 91 -6.17 -0.41 7.95
N THR A 92 -5.15 -0.65 8.78
CA THR A 92 -4.30 -1.85 8.67
C THR A 92 -5.13 -3.13 8.83
N VAL A 93 -5.99 -3.20 9.85
CA VAL A 93 -6.89 -4.35 10.06
C VAL A 93 -7.85 -4.51 8.88
N PHE A 94 -8.45 -3.42 8.42
CA PHE A 94 -9.35 -3.44 7.26
C PHE A 94 -8.64 -3.99 6.00
N LEU A 95 -7.42 -3.55 5.71
CA LEU A 95 -6.65 -4.00 4.55
C LEU A 95 -6.25 -5.48 4.66
N ILE A 96 -5.91 -5.95 5.86
CA ILE A 96 -5.67 -7.39 6.11
C ILE A 96 -6.92 -8.19 5.77
N LEU A 97 -8.09 -7.78 6.27
CA LEU A 97 -9.35 -8.46 6.00
C LEU A 97 -9.75 -8.36 4.53
N ALA A 98 -9.53 -7.22 3.89
CA ALA A 98 -9.81 -7.00 2.47
C ALA A 98 -9.01 -7.94 1.57
N LEU A 99 -7.70 -8.09 1.83
CA LEU A 99 -6.86 -9.06 1.12
C LEU A 99 -7.33 -10.51 1.38
N TRP A 100 -7.64 -10.85 2.63
CA TRP A 100 -8.10 -12.20 2.97
C TRP A 100 -9.43 -12.54 2.28
N LYS A 101 -10.40 -11.63 2.33
CA LYS A 101 -11.71 -11.81 1.70
C LYS A 101 -11.66 -11.68 0.18
N GLY A 102 -10.61 -11.06 -0.36
CA GLY A 102 -10.49 -10.74 -1.78
C GLY A 102 -11.34 -9.55 -2.21
N TRP A 103 -11.61 -8.62 -1.28
CA TRP A 103 -12.30 -7.38 -1.59
C TRP A 103 -11.38 -6.45 -2.38
N PHE A 104 -11.95 -5.73 -3.35
CA PHE A 104 -11.20 -4.76 -4.18
C PHE A 104 -10.00 -5.35 -4.96
N VAL A 105 -9.91 -6.69 -5.07
CA VAL A 105 -8.79 -7.37 -5.72
C VAL A 105 -9.32 -8.25 -6.86
N SER A 106 -9.39 -7.68 -8.05
CA SER A 106 -9.84 -8.37 -9.26
C SER A 106 -8.73 -9.17 -9.94
N ASN A 107 -7.47 -8.74 -9.82
CA ASN A 107 -6.31 -9.38 -10.41
C ASN A 107 -5.05 -9.25 -9.54
N ARG A 108 -3.92 -9.79 -10.04
CA ARG A 108 -2.62 -9.76 -9.33
C ARG A 108 -2.07 -8.35 -9.12
N PHE A 109 -2.33 -7.44 -10.07
CA PHE A 109 -1.85 -6.06 -9.96
C PHE A 109 -2.61 -5.29 -8.87
N SER A 110 -3.94 -5.41 -8.82
CA SER A 110 -4.74 -4.82 -7.73
C SER A 110 -4.38 -5.41 -6.35
N GLN A 111 -4.05 -6.71 -6.28
CA GLN A 111 -3.54 -7.35 -5.05
C GLN A 111 -2.20 -6.74 -4.63
N LEU A 112 -1.27 -6.52 -5.56
CA LEU A 112 0.01 -5.86 -5.28
C LEU A 112 -0.21 -4.44 -4.74
N CYS A 113 -1.08 -3.66 -5.37
CA CYS A 113 -1.38 -2.30 -4.94
C CYS A 113 -1.93 -2.27 -3.50
N VAL A 114 -2.91 -3.12 -3.18
CA VAL A 114 -3.47 -3.21 -1.81
C VAL A 114 -2.42 -3.69 -0.82
N THR A 115 -1.54 -4.62 -1.22
CA THR A 115 -0.42 -5.12 -0.40
C THR A 115 0.58 -4.01 -0.07
N LEU A 116 0.91 -3.15 -1.03
CA LEU A 116 1.78 -2.00 -0.80
C LEU A 116 1.15 -1.00 0.18
N VAL A 117 -0.14 -0.68 0.01
CA VAL A 117 -0.86 0.19 0.96
C VAL A 117 -0.87 -0.42 2.36
N LEU A 118 -1.13 -1.72 2.47
CA LEU A 118 -1.06 -2.45 3.75
C LEU A 118 0.32 -2.34 4.39
N ALA A 119 1.38 -2.59 3.61
CA ALA A 119 2.75 -2.53 4.12
C ALA A 119 3.11 -1.13 4.64
N GLY A 120 2.78 -0.08 3.89
CA GLY A 120 3.04 1.29 4.30
C GLY A 120 2.21 1.72 5.52
N ALA A 121 0.92 1.35 5.57
CA ALA A 121 0.08 1.61 6.74
C ALA A 121 0.63 0.92 7.99
N ALA A 122 1.03 -0.35 7.89
CA ALA A 122 1.60 -1.12 8.98
C ALA A 122 2.97 -0.57 9.43
N GLY A 123 3.86 -0.20 8.49
CA GLY A 123 5.17 0.38 8.81
C GLY A 123 5.06 1.68 9.62
N ASN A 124 4.19 2.58 9.20
CA ASN A 124 3.93 3.82 9.94
C ASN A 124 3.14 3.61 11.24
N LEU A 125 2.30 2.57 11.31
CA LEU A 125 1.61 2.19 12.55
C LEU A 125 2.58 1.69 13.60
N ILE A 126 3.57 0.85 13.23
CA ILE A 126 4.60 0.35 14.14
C ILE A 126 5.33 1.51 14.81
N ASP A 127 5.78 2.49 14.03
CA ASP A 127 6.47 3.66 14.57
C ASP A 127 5.60 4.46 15.54
N ARG A 128 4.33 4.71 15.18
CA ARG A 128 3.39 5.43 16.06
C ARG A 128 3.08 4.68 17.34
N ALA A 129 2.90 3.37 17.26
CA ALA A 129 2.62 2.54 18.42
C ALA A 129 3.82 2.44 19.37
N ALA A 130 5.05 2.35 18.82
CA ALA A 130 6.25 2.17 19.61
C ALA A 130 6.83 3.49 20.16
N PHE A 131 6.75 4.57 19.36
CA PHE A 131 7.46 5.82 19.65
C PHE A 131 6.54 7.06 19.73
N GLY A 132 5.26 6.93 19.43
CA GLY A 132 4.32 8.06 19.33
C GLY A 132 4.58 9.01 18.15
N LYS A 133 5.49 8.67 17.25
CA LYS A 133 5.93 9.47 16.12
C LYS A 133 6.47 8.59 15.01
N VAL A 134 6.51 9.09 13.77
CA VAL A 134 7.07 8.38 12.62
C VAL A 134 8.44 8.96 12.30
N THR A 135 9.40 8.10 11.96
CA THR A 135 10.71 8.52 11.46
C THR A 135 10.64 8.74 9.96
N ASP A 136 10.96 9.96 9.52
CA ASP A 136 11.03 10.34 8.11
C ASP A 136 12.47 10.67 7.73
N MET A 137 12.86 10.41 6.46
CA MET A 137 14.25 10.57 6.06
C MET A 137 14.48 11.07 4.63
N PHE A 138 13.55 10.91 3.70
CA PHE A 138 13.77 11.35 2.32
C PHE A 138 13.26 12.78 2.12
N ASN A 139 14.16 13.68 1.75
CA ASN A 139 13.84 15.06 1.44
C ASN A 139 14.24 15.39 0.00
N PHE A 140 13.31 15.96 -0.78
CA PHE A 140 13.63 16.48 -2.11
C PHE A 140 14.38 17.81 -1.98
N THR A 141 15.51 17.95 -2.69
CA THR A 141 16.33 19.17 -2.64
C THR A 141 15.91 20.22 -3.66
N PHE A 142 15.18 19.85 -4.69
CA PHE A 142 14.78 20.71 -5.81
C PHE A 142 13.38 21.34 -5.64
N MET A 143 12.60 20.87 -4.66
CA MET A 143 11.26 21.38 -4.38
C MET A 143 10.94 21.33 -2.89
N LYS A 144 10.04 22.20 -2.45
CA LYS A 144 9.51 22.15 -1.09
C LYS A 144 8.43 21.07 -1.00
N PHE A 145 8.80 19.93 -0.45
CA PHE A 145 7.92 18.80 -0.19
C PHE A 145 8.12 18.33 1.26
N GLY A 146 7.12 17.67 1.83
CA GLY A 146 7.28 17.06 3.15
C GLY A 146 8.31 15.94 3.11
N VAL A 147 9.13 15.80 4.17
CA VAL A 147 10.03 14.66 4.32
C VAL A 147 9.19 13.40 4.48
N PHE A 148 9.58 12.32 3.84
CA PHE A 148 8.84 11.06 3.78
C PHE A 148 9.74 9.85 4.03
N ASN A 149 9.16 8.68 4.09
CA ASN A 149 9.83 7.41 4.38
C ASN A 149 9.45 6.30 3.38
N VAL A 150 10.00 5.10 3.57
CA VAL A 150 9.72 3.94 2.69
C VAL A 150 8.26 3.52 2.74
N ALA A 151 7.63 3.58 3.92
CA ALA A 151 6.21 3.24 4.09
C ALA A 151 5.32 4.20 3.29
N ASP A 152 5.65 5.49 3.24
CA ASP A 152 4.91 6.49 2.45
C ASP A 152 5.03 6.21 0.96
N ILE A 153 6.22 5.82 0.47
CA ILE A 153 6.41 5.38 -0.93
C ILE A 153 5.50 4.19 -1.24
N CYS A 154 5.41 3.21 -0.34
CA CYS A 154 4.53 2.06 -0.52
C CYS A 154 3.05 2.48 -0.59
N VAL A 155 2.59 3.35 0.33
CA VAL A 155 1.20 3.85 0.31
C VAL A 155 0.90 4.58 -0.99
N VAL A 156 1.72 5.56 -1.35
CA VAL A 156 1.50 6.40 -2.54
C VAL A 156 1.52 5.57 -3.81
N SER A 157 2.52 4.69 -3.98
CA SER A 157 2.63 3.80 -5.13
C SER A 157 1.44 2.85 -5.23
N GLY A 158 1.00 2.27 -4.12
CA GLY A 158 -0.16 1.39 -4.07
C GLY A 158 -1.46 2.11 -4.42
N VAL A 159 -1.68 3.31 -3.87
CA VAL A 159 -2.90 4.11 -4.14
C VAL A 159 -2.94 4.56 -5.60
N ILE A 160 -1.84 5.14 -6.12
CA ILE A 160 -1.77 5.60 -7.52
C ILE A 160 -1.94 4.42 -8.47
N GLY A 161 -1.25 3.30 -8.21
CA GLY A 161 -1.36 2.09 -9.03
C GLY A 161 -2.78 1.55 -9.05
N TYR A 162 -3.45 1.47 -7.90
CA TYR A 162 -4.82 1.00 -7.81
C TYR A 162 -5.82 1.94 -8.52
N ALA A 163 -5.69 3.25 -8.31
CA ALA A 163 -6.54 4.23 -8.95
C ALA A 163 -6.36 4.21 -10.48
N GLY A 164 -5.12 4.19 -10.96
CA GLY A 164 -4.84 4.08 -12.40
C GLY A 164 -5.40 2.80 -13.03
N TYR A 165 -5.27 1.67 -12.33
CA TYR A 165 -5.85 0.41 -12.77
C TYR A 165 -7.38 0.50 -12.87
N THR A 166 -8.05 1.07 -11.87
CA THR A 166 -9.51 1.19 -11.84
C THR A 166 -10.01 2.07 -12.98
N ILE A 167 -9.38 3.23 -13.19
CA ILE A 167 -9.72 4.14 -14.30
C ILE A 167 -9.53 3.45 -15.65
N PHE A 168 -8.42 2.74 -15.83
CA PHE A 168 -8.13 2.03 -17.09
C PHE A 168 -9.14 0.94 -17.39
N THR A 169 -9.54 0.15 -16.38
CA THR A 169 -10.52 -0.93 -16.58
C THR A 169 -11.92 -0.39 -16.87
N GLN A 170 -12.34 0.68 -16.20
CA GLN A 170 -13.61 1.34 -16.50
C GLN A 170 -13.65 1.88 -17.93
N PHE A 171 -12.58 2.53 -18.36
CA PHE A 171 -12.48 3.04 -19.72
C PHE A 171 -12.60 1.94 -20.78
N GLN A 172 -12.00 0.77 -20.54
CA GLN A 172 -12.13 -0.39 -21.45
C GLN A 172 -13.55 -0.96 -21.49
N GLU A 173 -14.23 -1.04 -20.33
CA GLU A 173 -15.60 -1.53 -20.25
C GLU A 173 -16.56 -0.61 -21.03
N ASP A 174 -16.45 0.69 -20.86
CA ASP A 174 -17.29 1.69 -21.56
C ASP A 174 -17.14 1.58 -23.08
N HIS A 175 -15.91 1.51 -23.60
CA HIS A 175 -15.67 1.34 -25.04
C HIS A 175 -16.15 0.00 -25.59
N SER A 176 -16.10 -1.07 -24.81
CA SER A 176 -16.61 -2.38 -25.23
C SER A 176 -18.14 -2.37 -25.35
N HIS A 177 -18.82 -1.68 -24.45
CA HIS A 177 -20.29 -1.50 -24.51
C HIS A 177 -20.74 -0.65 -25.68
N GLU A 178 -20.00 0.41 -26.03
CA GLU A 178 -20.27 1.24 -27.22
C GLU A 178 -20.11 0.42 -28.51
N ALA A 179 -19.02 -0.34 -28.62
CA ALA A 179 -18.74 -1.18 -29.80
C ALA A 179 -19.76 -2.30 -30.00
N ASP A 180 -20.32 -2.87 -28.90
CA ASP A 180 -21.38 -3.87 -28.99
C ASP A 180 -22.76 -3.25 -29.33
N ALA A 181 -23.00 -2.00 -28.92
CA ALA A 181 -24.24 -1.28 -29.25
C ALA A 181 -24.31 -0.86 -30.74
N GLU A 182 -23.16 -0.67 -31.38
CA GLU A 182 -23.05 -0.30 -32.81
C GLU A 182 -23.07 -1.49 -33.78
N ARG A 183 -23.09 -2.75 -33.29
CA ARG A 183 -23.19 -3.93 -34.17
C ARG A 183 -24.60 -4.06 -34.74
N PRO A 184 -24.80 -3.99 -36.07
CA PRO A 184 -26.10 -4.20 -36.70
C PRO A 184 -26.53 -5.66 -36.45
N GLN A 185 -27.84 -5.84 -36.14
CA GLN A 185 -28.51 -7.14 -36.00
C GLN A 185 -28.64 -7.85 -37.35
#